data_44f3aa669f16b657e2c50556356d12bc
#
_entry.id   44f3aa669f16b657e2c50556356d12bc
#
_cell.length_a   1.000
_cell.length_b   1.000
_cell.length_c   1.000
_cell.angle_alpha   90.00
_cell.angle_beta   90.00
_cell.angle_gamma   90.00
#
_symmetry.space_group_name_H-M   'P 1'
#
loop_
_entity.id
_entity.type
_entity.pdbx_description
1 polymer ?
#
loop_
_entity_poly.entity_id
_entity_poly.type
_entity_poly.pdbx_seq_one_letter_code
_entity_poly.pdbx_strand_id
1 'polypeptide(L)'
;MKKILLALAFSSASLTAWAVNTWTYCGDMYVMGSECTPKATVITLTYPGNPLYQAARAGDKAGGEVLIREGNDLNRVYEGAGFLPHSLLNLSLFEEDKQAFATLLALGADPNFLGKQEETPMHAAAKKEDPWYLETLLAHGGDVNVRDIDGKTPLFAAASLGGSGSIERLVRAGADIQAKDEDGQTPLFAAIGSLNKGSFTQLLDAGADIHATDNDGNTLLHASASYGFRNNDIFWRLLQMGVDPRAKNRYGNTFQCDFFFEVPSDEPFATQVRDWLTARGIPLDSKADCHPVPAKPSKYWERRMPHSVKPAQR
;
A
#
# COMPACT_ATOMS: atom_id res chain seq x y z
N MET A 1 -17.83 -9.28 15.58
CA MET A 1 -17.13 -10.59 15.62
C MET A 1 -18.06 -11.66 15.06
N LYS A 2 -18.02 -11.96 13.77
CA LYS A 2 -18.71 -13.09 13.16
C LYS A 2 -17.65 -14.06 12.63
N LYS A 3 -17.68 -15.27 13.15
CA LYS A 3 -16.71 -16.35 12.87
C LYS A 3 -16.89 -16.84 11.43
N ILE A 4 -15.79 -16.84 10.68
CA ILE A 4 -15.71 -17.54 9.39
C ILE A 4 -15.54 -19.02 9.72
N LEU A 5 -16.54 -19.82 9.41
CA LEU A 5 -16.45 -21.29 9.47
C LEU A 5 -15.94 -21.76 8.09
N LEU A 6 -14.68 -22.18 8.06
CA LEU A 6 -14.13 -22.95 6.93
C LEU A 6 -14.57 -24.42 7.13
N ALA A 7 -15.49 -24.89 6.34
CA ALA A 7 -15.80 -26.32 6.27
C ALA A 7 -15.06 -26.95 5.09
N LEU A 8 -13.94 -27.62 5.37
CA LEU A 8 -13.27 -28.51 4.43
C LEU A 8 -13.92 -29.88 4.52
N ALA A 9 -14.73 -30.24 3.53
CA ALA A 9 -15.18 -31.61 3.34
C ALA A 9 -14.36 -32.24 2.20
N PHE A 10 -13.40 -33.10 2.56
CA PHE A 10 -12.77 -34.02 1.61
C PHE A 10 -13.61 -35.29 1.53
N SER A 11 -14.13 -35.62 0.37
CA SER A 11 -14.55 -36.97 0.02
C SER A 11 -13.85 -37.41 -1.27
N SER A 12 -13.24 -38.55 -1.15
CA SER A 12 -12.50 -39.24 -2.19
C SER A 12 -13.41 -39.76 -3.30
N ALA A 13 -13.29 -39.24 -4.51
CA ALA A 13 -13.59 -39.97 -5.74
C ALA A 13 -12.97 -39.29 -6.97
N SER A 14 -12.08 -40.01 -7.62
CA SER A 14 -11.65 -39.95 -9.02
C SER A 14 -11.27 -38.60 -9.67
N LEU A 15 -9.99 -38.48 -9.93
CA LEU A 15 -9.33 -37.61 -10.91
C LEU A 15 -10.05 -37.63 -12.26
N THR A 16 -10.80 -36.61 -12.59
CA THR A 16 -11.06 -36.03 -13.93
C THR A 16 -12.18 -34.99 -13.87
N ALA A 17 -12.00 -33.91 -13.13
CA ALA A 17 -12.71 -32.67 -13.38
C ALA A 17 -11.94 -31.57 -12.68
N TRP A 18 -11.33 -30.68 -13.43
CA TRP A 18 -10.86 -29.41 -12.89
C TRP A 18 -12.08 -28.67 -12.36
N ALA A 19 -12.23 -28.67 -11.05
CA ALA A 19 -13.28 -27.92 -10.41
C ALA A 19 -13.01 -26.43 -10.64
N VAL A 20 -13.79 -25.84 -11.52
CA VAL A 20 -13.90 -24.40 -11.68
C VAL A 20 -14.44 -23.87 -10.36
N ASN A 21 -13.59 -23.22 -9.57
CA ASN A 21 -14.03 -22.52 -8.36
C ASN A 21 -14.83 -21.29 -8.79
N THR A 22 -16.14 -21.41 -8.82
CA THR A 22 -17.05 -20.29 -9.07
C THR A 22 -17.48 -19.69 -7.75
N TRP A 23 -17.24 -18.40 -7.57
CA TRP A 23 -17.79 -17.63 -6.48
C TRP A 23 -18.98 -16.82 -6.99
N THR A 24 -20.07 -16.84 -6.28
CA THR A 24 -21.28 -16.09 -6.64
C THR A 24 -21.52 -14.99 -5.59
N TYR A 25 -21.68 -13.75 -6.06
CA TYR A 25 -21.98 -12.60 -5.19
C TYR A 25 -23.49 -12.55 -4.91
N CYS A 26 -23.85 -12.60 -3.64
CA CYS A 26 -25.22 -12.59 -3.17
C CYS A 26 -25.44 -11.45 -2.17
N GLY A 27 -25.66 -10.24 -2.67
CA GLY A 27 -25.87 -9.08 -1.82
C GLY A 27 -24.60 -8.66 -1.06
N ASP A 28 -24.49 -8.94 0.21
CA ASP A 28 -23.34 -8.50 1.03
C ASP A 28 -22.31 -9.62 1.27
N MET A 29 -22.37 -10.74 0.53
CA MET A 29 -21.49 -11.89 0.78
C MET A 29 -21.20 -12.70 -0.49
N TYR A 30 -19.94 -13.18 -0.61
CA TYR A 30 -19.56 -14.14 -1.63
C TYR A 30 -19.79 -15.57 -1.12
N VAL A 31 -20.45 -16.41 -1.90
CA VAL A 31 -20.67 -17.83 -1.60
C VAL A 31 -20.10 -18.74 -2.69
N MET A 32 -19.56 -19.88 -2.29
CA MET A 32 -19.02 -20.87 -3.19
C MET A 32 -20.16 -21.81 -3.63
N GLY A 33 -20.46 -21.85 -4.93
CA GLY A 33 -21.48 -22.72 -5.48
C GLY A 33 -22.74 -22.02 -6.02
N SER A 34 -23.69 -22.80 -6.51
CA SER A 34 -24.86 -22.35 -7.30
C SER A 34 -26.11 -21.98 -6.49
N GLU A 35 -26.02 -21.76 -5.19
CA GLU A 35 -27.20 -21.55 -4.33
C GLU A 35 -27.48 -20.08 -4.04
N CYS A 36 -27.75 -19.29 -5.08
CA CYS A 36 -28.34 -17.96 -4.93
C CYS A 36 -29.74 -17.92 -5.54
N THR A 37 -30.70 -17.35 -4.82
CA THR A 37 -32.07 -17.13 -5.33
C THR A 37 -32.11 -16.02 -6.40
N PRO A 38 -33.11 -16.01 -7.31
CA PRO A 38 -33.03 -15.45 -8.67
C PRO A 38 -33.12 -13.93 -8.82
N LYS A 39 -32.60 -13.13 -7.88
CA LYS A 39 -32.43 -11.66 -8.01
C LYS A 39 -31.01 -11.17 -7.91
N ALA A 40 -30.05 -12.04 -7.75
CA ALA A 40 -28.65 -11.66 -7.77
C ALA A 40 -28.13 -11.65 -9.21
N THR A 41 -27.49 -10.57 -9.63
CA THR A 41 -26.69 -10.56 -10.85
C THR A 41 -25.57 -11.56 -10.63
N VAL A 42 -25.70 -12.74 -11.22
CA VAL A 42 -24.66 -13.78 -11.17
C VAL A 42 -23.49 -13.25 -11.96
N ILE A 43 -22.52 -12.68 -11.27
CA ILE A 43 -21.21 -12.43 -11.86
C ILE A 43 -20.47 -13.76 -11.75
N THR A 44 -20.55 -14.57 -12.78
CA THR A 44 -19.76 -15.81 -12.86
C THR A 44 -18.32 -15.42 -13.04
N LEU A 45 -17.58 -15.42 -11.93
CA LEU A 45 -16.16 -15.15 -11.90
C LEU A 45 -15.45 -16.43 -12.30
N THR A 46 -15.35 -16.70 -13.59
CA THR A 46 -14.48 -17.75 -14.10
C THR A 46 -13.04 -17.29 -14.08
N TYR A 47 -12.37 -17.53 -12.95
CA TYR A 47 -10.95 -17.64 -12.87
C TYR A 47 -10.61 -19.11 -13.05
N PRO A 48 -10.04 -19.51 -14.07
CA PRO A 48 -8.88 -19.23 -14.91
C PRO A 48 -9.19 -19.09 -16.42
N GLY A 49 -10.32 -18.50 -16.75
CA GLY A 49 -10.81 -18.56 -18.14
C GLY A 49 -10.46 -17.36 -19.05
N ASN A 50 -9.67 -16.36 -18.59
CA ASN A 50 -9.26 -15.32 -19.53
C ASN A 50 -8.26 -15.90 -20.55
N PRO A 51 -8.63 -15.99 -21.85
CA PRO A 51 -7.81 -16.66 -22.86
C PRO A 51 -6.45 -15.98 -23.02
N LEU A 52 -6.37 -14.66 -22.86
CA LEU A 52 -5.12 -13.92 -22.94
C LEU A 52 -4.18 -14.25 -21.78
N TYR A 53 -4.73 -14.42 -20.57
CA TYR A 53 -3.95 -14.85 -19.42
C TYR A 53 -3.48 -16.30 -19.54
N GLN A 54 -4.31 -17.19 -20.09
CA GLN A 54 -3.91 -18.59 -20.37
C GLN A 54 -2.78 -18.68 -21.40
N ALA A 55 -2.87 -17.89 -22.47
CA ALA A 55 -1.77 -17.78 -23.45
C ALA A 55 -0.48 -17.27 -22.77
N ALA A 56 -0.60 -16.25 -21.90
CA ALA A 56 0.53 -15.70 -21.17
C ALA A 56 1.19 -16.74 -20.23
N ARG A 57 0.41 -17.51 -19.50
CA ARG A 57 0.90 -18.61 -18.63
C ARG A 57 1.59 -19.72 -19.42
N ALA A 58 1.10 -20.01 -20.61
CA ALA A 58 1.72 -20.97 -21.51
C ALA A 58 2.98 -20.44 -22.22
N GLY A 59 3.28 -19.14 -22.10
CA GLY A 59 4.34 -18.48 -22.85
C GLY A 59 4.01 -18.35 -24.36
N ASP A 60 2.73 -18.51 -24.72
CA ASP A 60 2.26 -18.45 -26.12
C ASP A 60 2.06 -16.99 -26.55
N LYS A 61 3.15 -16.35 -26.92
CA LYS A 61 3.13 -14.97 -27.42
C LYS A 61 2.32 -14.85 -28.72
N ALA A 62 2.46 -15.84 -29.64
CA ALA A 62 1.76 -15.79 -30.92
C ALA A 62 0.24 -15.91 -30.75
N GLY A 63 -0.24 -16.81 -29.89
CA GLY A 63 -1.65 -16.91 -29.51
C GLY A 63 -2.15 -15.65 -28.82
N GLY A 64 -1.34 -15.05 -27.91
CA GLY A 64 -1.63 -13.78 -27.27
C GLY A 64 -1.82 -12.63 -28.27
N GLU A 65 -0.94 -12.50 -29.27
CA GLU A 65 -1.06 -11.49 -30.34
C GLU A 65 -2.33 -11.67 -31.19
N VAL A 66 -2.76 -12.91 -31.42
CA VAL A 66 -4.04 -13.20 -32.09
C VAL A 66 -5.20 -12.71 -31.25
N LEU A 67 -5.23 -13.06 -29.96
CA LEU A 67 -6.27 -12.66 -29.05
C LEU A 67 -6.39 -11.12 -28.89
N ILE A 68 -5.26 -10.42 -28.90
CA ILE A 68 -5.25 -8.94 -28.89
C ILE A 68 -5.89 -8.38 -30.17
N ARG A 69 -5.56 -8.95 -31.33
CA ARG A 69 -6.19 -8.55 -32.63
C ARG A 69 -7.69 -8.83 -32.66
N GLU A 70 -8.17 -9.83 -31.93
CA GLU A 70 -9.58 -10.15 -31.74
C GLU A 70 -10.29 -9.25 -30.73
N GLY A 71 -9.58 -8.27 -30.14
CA GLY A 71 -10.15 -7.25 -29.27
C GLY A 71 -10.00 -7.51 -27.77
N ASN A 72 -9.19 -8.51 -27.38
CA ASN A 72 -8.83 -8.65 -25.96
C ASN A 72 -7.85 -7.54 -25.55
N ASP A 73 -8.14 -6.88 -24.43
CA ASP A 73 -7.37 -5.74 -23.94
C ASP A 73 -6.44 -6.19 -22.81
N LEU A 74 -5.13 -5.95 -22.98
CA LEU A 74 -4.09 -6.25 -21.99
C LEU A 74 -4.22 -5.41 -20.72
N ASN A 75 -4.70 -4.17 -20.88
CA ASN A 75 -4.73 -3.17 -19.81
C ASN A 75 -6.13 -3.02 -19.19
N ARG A 76 -7.06 -3.89 -19.58
CA ARG A 76 -8.39 -3.91 -18.97
C ARG A 76 -8.31 -4.43 -17.54
N VAL A 77 -9.09 -3.80 -16.65
CA VAL A 77 -9.37 -4.36 -15.34
C VAL A 77 -10.38 -5.49 -15.49
N TYR A 78 -9.97 -6.69 -15.13
CA TYR A 78 -10.85 -7.86 -15.12
C TYR A 78 -11.46 -8.00 -13.73
N GLU A 79 -12.79 -7.95 -13.68
CA GLU A 79 -13.54 -8.24 -12.47
C GLU A 79 -13.70 -9.75 -12.38
N GLY A 80 -13.10 -10.34 -11.39
CA GLY A 80 -13.25 -11.76 -11.22
C GLY A 80 -12.25 -12.38 -10.26
N ALA A 81 -12.68 -13.38 -9.56
CA ALA A 81 -11.95 -14.18 -8.57
C ALA A 81 -11.97 -13.71 -7.12
N GLY A 82 -13.14 -13.22 -6.63
CA GLY A 82 -13.35 -13.15 -5.16
C GLY A 82 -12.50 -12.17 -4.36
N PHE A 83 -11.54 -11.53 -5.02
CA PHE A 83 -10.70 -10.47 -4.50
C PHE A 83 -10.70 -9.31 -5.50
N LEU A 84 -10.11 -8.25 -5.22
CA LEU A 84 -10.15 -6.97 -5.91
C LEU A 84 -9.88 -7.05 -7.44
N PRO A 85 -10.49 -6.19 -8.26
CA PRO A 85 -10.30 -6.20 -9.71
C PRO A 85 -8.87 -5.83 -10.12
N HIS A 86 -8.18 -6.72 -10.81
CA HIS A 86 -6.79 -6.58 -11.23
C HIS A 86 -6.64 -6.44 -12.75
N SER A 87 -5.58 -5.76 -13.21
CA SER A 87 -5.06 -5.99 -14.55
C SER A 87 -4.42 -7.38 -14.63
N LEU A 88 -4.29 -7.94 -15.85
CA LEU A 88 -3.65 -9.24 -16.01
C LEU A 88 -2.19 -9.23 -15.49
N LEU A 89 -1.51 -8.10 -15.64
CA LEU A 89 -0.15 -7.93 -15.15
C LEU A 89 -0.07 -7.94 -13.61
N ASN A 90 -0.95 -7.21 -12.91
CA ASN A 90 -1.02 -7.25 -11.46
C ASN A 90 -1.41 -8.64 -10.95
N LEU A 91 -2.28 -9.33 -11.69
CA LEU A 91 -2.67 -10.67 -11.37
C LEU A 91 -1.49 -11.65 -11.41
N SER A 92 -0.72 -11.64 -12.50
CA SER A 92 0.46 -12.51 -12.62
C SER A 92 1.52 -12.23 -11.54
N LEU A 93 1.60 -10.97 -11.09
CA LEU A 93 2.46 -10.58 -9.98
C LEU A 93 1.90 -11.10 -8.63
N PHE A 94 0.59 -11.07 -8.44
CA PHE A 94 -0.06 -11.61 -7.25
C PHE A 94 0.09 -13.14 -7.17
N GLU A 95 -0.08 -13.84 -8.29
CA GLU A 95 0.11 -15.31 -8.39
C GLU A 95 1.58 -15.72 -8.41
N GLU A 96 2.51 -14.78 -8.49
CA GLU A 96 3.94 -15.02 -8.62
C GLU A 96 4.31 -15.80 -9.88
N ASP A 97 3.47 -15.70 -10.93
CA ASP A 97 3.67 -16.35 -12.21
C ASP A 97 4.60 -15.53 -13.11
N LYS A 98 5.90 -15.77 -13.00
CA LYS A 98 6.94 -15.09 -13.78
C LYS A 98 6.77 -15.27 -15.27
N GLN A 99 6.29 -16.46 -15.71
CA GLN A 99 6.09 -16.74 -17.13
C GLN A 99 4.98 -15.88 -17.71
N ALA A 100 3.82 -15.84 -17.03
CA ALA A 100 2.71 -14.99 -17.42
C ALA A 100 3.11 -13.52 -17.40
N PHE A 101 3.80 -13.08 -16.34
CA PHE A 101 4.25 -11.71 -16.18
C PHE A 101 5.15 -11.24 -17.32
N ALA A 102 6.20 -12.03 -17.65
CA ALA A 102 7.11 -11.72 -18.74
C ALA A 102 6.41 -11.73 -20.10
N THR A 103 5.51 -12.70 -20.33
CA THR A 103 4.78 -12.82 -21.60
C THR A 103 3.82 -11.65 -21.79
N LEU A 104 3.10 -11.23 -20.75
CA LEU A 104 2.22 -10.05 -20.81
C LEU A 104 2.98 -8.77 -21.15
N LEU A 105 4.13 -8.54 -20.52
CA LEU A 105 4.99 -7.41 -20.86
C LEU A 105 5.52 -7.48 -22.30
N ALA A 106 5.92 -8.69 -22.75
CA ALA A 106 6.35 -8.90 -24.13
C ALA A 106 5.22 -8.73 -25.16
N LEU A 107 3.96 -8.85 -24.76
CA LEU A 107 2.76 -8.56 -25.54
C LEU A 107 2.39 -7.06 -25.53
N GLY A 108 3.04 -6.24 -24.71
CA GLY A 108 2.81 -4.81 -24.61
C GLY A 108 1.86 -4.39 -23.49
N ALA A 109 1.71 -5.21 -22.44
CA ALA A 109 1.02 -4.77 -21.23
C ALA A 109 1.73 -3.55 -20.65
N ASP A 110 0.94 -2.53 -20.27
CA ASP A 110 1.47 -1.28 -19.71
C ASP A 110 1.96 -1.50 -18.27
N PRO A 111 3.26 -1.35 -18.00
CA PRO A 111 3.82 -1.48 -16.66
C PRO A 111 3.35 -0.40 -15.69
N ASN A 112 2.77 0.69 -16.21
CA ASN A 112 2.30 1.86 -15.44
C ASN A 112 0.78 1.90 -15.31
N PHE A 113 0.08 0.86 -15.77
CA PHE A 113 -1.38 0.83 -15.78
C PHE A 113 -1.95 0.93 -14.36
N LEU A 114 -2.68 1.99 -14.09
CA LEU A 114 -3.40 2.19 -12.83
C LEU A 114 -4.69 1.39 -12.85
N GLY A 115 -4.72 0.26 -12.13
CA GLY A 115 -5.92 -0.56 -11.99
C GLY A 115 -6.97 0.06 -11.04
N LYS A 116 -8.13 -0.60 -10.90
CA LYS A 116 -9.17 -0.18 -9.93
C LYS A 116 -8.70 -0.28 -8.46
N GLN A 117 -7.61 -0.95 -8.19
CA GLN A 117 -6.98 -0.98 -6.86
C GLN A 117 -6.16 0.27 -6.55
N GLU A 118 -6.15 1.21 -7.53
CA GLU A 118 -5.50 2.48 -7.34
C GLU A 118 -3.97 2.36 -7.22
N GLU A 119 -3.45 1.16 -7.54
CA GLU A 119 -2.06 0.79 -7.47
C GLU A 119 -1.56 0.28 -8.83
N THR A 120 -0.36 0.69 -9.23
CA THR A 120 0.27 0.19 -10.47
C THR A 120 1.09 -1.08 -10.22
N PRO A 121 1.46 -1.83 -11.27
CA PRO A 121 2.38 -2.95 -11.13
C PRO A 121 3.71 -2.58 -10.46
N MET A 122 4.21 -1.35 -10.66
CA MET A 122 5.42 -0.86 -10.01
C MET A 122 5.29 -0.79 -8.48
N HIS A 123 4.14 -0.31 -7.97
CA HIS A 123 3.88 -0.29 -6.53
C HIS A 123 3.81 -1.70 -5.95
N ALA A 124 3.10 -2.60 -6.65
CA ALA A 124 2.96 -3.98 -6.22
C ALA A 124 4.31 -4.73 -6.22
N ALA A 125 5.13 -4.53 -7.26
CA ALA A 125 6.46 -5.13 -7.35
C ALA A 125 7.43 -4.60 -6.29
N ALA A 126 7.32 -3.31 -5.92
CA ALA A 126 8.15 -2.70 -4.90
C ALA A 126 7.95 -3.33 -3.50
N LYS A 127 6.81 -3.98 -3.25
CA LYS A 127 6.50 -4.71 -2.00
C LYS A 127 7.03 -6.14 -1.98
N LYS A 128 7.41 -6.68 -3.14
CA LYS A 128 7.86 -8.08 -3.25
C LYS A 128 9.29 -8.27 -2.74
N GLU A 129 9.53 -9.42 -2.11
CA GLU A 129 10.89 -9.86 -1.74
C GLU A 129 11.73 -10.18 -2.98
N ASP A 130 11.09 -10.73 -4.02
CA ASP A 130 11.76 -11.07 -5.27
C ASP A 130 11.98 -9.82 -6.14
N PRO A 131 13.23 -9.38 -6.31
CA PRO A 131 13.54 -8.19 -7.07
C PRO A 131 13.27 -8.33 -8.57
N TRP A 132 13.14 -9.55 -9.05
CA TRP A 132 12.98 -9.86 -10.48
C TRP A 132 11.78 -9.11 -11.10
N TYR A 133 10.66 -9.01 -10.38
CA TYR A 133 9.47 -8.30 -10.87
C TYR A 133 9.71 -6.80 -11.06
N LEU A 134 10.35 -6.16 -10.08
CA LEU A 134 10.68 -4.74 -10.15
C LEU A 134 11.68 -4.46 -11.27
N GLU A 135 12.74 -5.25 -11.36
CA GLU A 135 13.76 -5.13 -12.41
C GLU A 135 13.16 -5.36 -13.81
N THR A 136 12.26 -6.33 -13.94
CA THR A 136 11.57 -6.61 -15.21
C THR A 136 10.67 -5.46 -15.64
N LEU A 137 9.92 -4.85 -14.70
CA LEU A 137 9.10 -3.67 -15.00
C LEU A 137 9.95 -2.48 -15.44
N LEU A 138 11.04 -2.20 -14.74
CA LEU A 138 11.97 -1.12 -15.10
C LEU A 138 12.54 -1.33 -16.50
N ALA A 139 12.91 -2.58 -16.85
CA ALA A 139 13.42 -2.92 -18.19
C ALA A 139 12.37 -2.73 -19.30
N HIS A 140 11.06 -2.76 -18.98
CA HIS A 140 9.96 -2.57 -19.91
C HIS A 140 9.34 -1.16 -19.84
N GLY A 141 10.03 -0.17 -19.29
CA GLY A 141 9.58 1.22 -19.26
C GLY A 141 8.66 1.56 -18.08
N GLY A 142 8.73 0.78 -17.02
CA GLY A 142 8.06 1.13 -15.77
C GLY A 142 8.56 2.46 -15.23
N ASP A 143 7.64 3.40 -14.97
CA ASP A 143 7.96 4.69 -14.37
C ASP A 143 8.21 4.53 -12.87
N VAL A 144 9.44 4.78 -12.46
CA VAL A 144 9.89 4.69 -11.06
C VAL A 144 9.17 5.69 -10.14
N ASN A 145 8.64 6.77 -10.71
CA ASN A 145 7.97 7.86 -10.00
C ASN A 145 6.45 7.91 -10.27
N VAL A 146 5.89 6.85 -10.88
CA VAL A 146 4.44 6.78 -11.11
C VAL A 146 3.69 6.95 -9.79
N ARG A 147 2.58 7.70 -9.84
CA ARG A 147 1.78 7.99 -8.64
C ARG A 147 0.51 7.16 -8.63
N ASP A 148 0.19 6.62 -7.47
CA ASP A 148 -1.13 6.05 -7.19
C ASP A 148 -2.16 7.16 -6.92
N ILE A 149 -3.39 6.79 -6.60
CA ILE A 149 -4.46 7.77 -6.34
C ILE A 149 -4.27 8.61 -5.08
N ASP A 150 -3.43 8.16 -4.14
CA ASP A 150 -3.04 8.92 -2.95
C ASP A 150 -1.79 9.78 -3.21
N GLY A 151 -1.28 9.80 -4.45
CA GLY A 151 -0.08 10.50 -4.84
C GLY A 151 1.21 9.81 -4.40
N LYS A 152 1.14 8.59 -3.88
CA LYS A 152 2.31 7.82 -3.45
C LYS A 152 3.03 7.24 -4.66
N THR A 153 4.36 7.16 -4.57
CA THR A 153 5.22 6.50 -5.56
C THR A 153 5.56 5.08 -5.13
N PRO A 154 6.11 4.22 -6.02
CA PRO A 154 6.59 2.89 -5.64
C PRO A 154 7.57 2.90 -4.45
N LEU A 155 8.29 4.00 -4.26
CA LEU A 155 9.19 4.15 -3.11
C LEU A 155 8.46 4.19 -1.77
N PHE A 156 7.22 4.72 -1.70
CA PHE A 156 6.36 4.62 -0.50
C PHE A 156 5.97 3.17 -0.21
N ALA A 157 5.65 2.41 -1.26
CA ALA A 157 5.33 0.99 -1.11
C ALA A 157 6.54 0.19 -0.60
N ALA A 158 7.72 0.45 -1.16
CA ALA A 158 8.97 -0.13 -0.68
C ALA A 158 9.30 0.28 0.76
N ALA A 159 9.08 1.54 1.12
CA ALA A 159 9.31 2.06 2.48
C ALA A 159 8.43 1.38 3.53
N SER A 160 7.16 1.11 3.18
CA SER A 160 6.20 0.51 4.10
C SER A 160 6.38 -1.00 4.22
N LEU A 161 6.42 -1.71 3.11
CA LEU A 161 6.32 -3.17 3.04
C LEU A 161 7.41 -3.80 2.17
N GLY A 162 8.36 -3.00 1.71
CA GLY A 162 9.32 -3.43 0.70
C GLY A 162 10.20 -4.58 1.13
N GLY A 163 10.44 -5.45 0.18
CA GLY A 163 11.42 -6.52 0.27
C GLY A 163 12.85 -5.99 0.32
N SER A 164 13.74 -6.89 0.62
CA SER A 164 15.17 -6.58 0.73
C SER A 164 15.72 -5.96 -0.56
N GLY A 165 16.18 -4.71 -0.47
CA GLY A 165 16.82 -4.00 -1.57
C GLY A 165 15.88 -3.33 -2.58
N SER A 166 14.56 -3.31 -2.39
CA SER A 166 13.64 -2.58 -3.27
C SER A 166 13.91 -1.07 -3.25
N ILE A 167 14.17 -0.49 -2.08
CA ILE A 167 14.53 0.93 -1.92
C ILE A 167 15.79 1.26 -2.73
N GLU A 168 16.85 0.47 -2.57
CA GLU A 168 18.11 0.70 -3.28
C GLU A 168 17.94 0.63 -4.80
N ARG A 169 17.14 -0.33 -5.30
CA ARG A 169 16.87 -0.48 -6.74
C ARG A 169 16.07 0.69 -7.29
N LEU A 170 15.03 1.13 -6.58
CA LEU A 170 14.22 2.28 -6.96
C LEU A 170 15.07 3.57 -6.98
N VAL A 171 15.88 3.79 -5.95
CA VAL A 171 16.78 4.96 -5.89
C VAL A 171 17.79 4.94 -7.03
N ARG A 172 18.41 3.79 -7.33
CA ARG A 172 19.31 3.66 -8.48
C ARG A 172 18.59 3.89 -9.83
N ALA A 173 17.32 3.57 -9.91
CA ALA A 173 16.50 3.83 -11.09
C ALA A 173 16.00 5.28 -11.19
N GLY A 174 16.32 6.14 -10.21
CA GLY A 174 15.97 7.56 -10.21
C GLY A 174 14.66 7.88 -9.46
N ALA A 175 14.28 7.07 -8.48
CA ALA A 175 13.16 7.40 -7.62
C ALA A 175 13.43 8.69 -6.85
N ASP A 176 12.42 9.57 -6.82
CA ASP A 176 12.46 10.78 -6.00
C ASP A 176 12.28 10.42 -4.51
N ILE A 177 13.37 10.49 -3.76
CA ILE A 177 13.42 10.19 -2.32
C ILE A 177 12.56 11.17 -1.51
N GLN A 178 12.38 12.38 -2.02
CA GLN A 178 11.63 13.45 -1.38
C GLN A 178 10.20 13.59 -1.95
N ALA A 179 9.75 12.66 -2.77
CA ALA A 179 8.40 12.67 -3.30
C ALA A 179 7.39 12.82 -2.17
N LYS A 180 6.38 13.68 -2.37
CA LYS A 180 5.31 13.90 -1.40
C LYS A 180 4.02 13.29 -1.92
N ASP A 181 3.32 12.58 -1.05
CA ASP A 181 1.96 12.12 -1.29
C ASP A 181 0.95 13.28 -1.13
N GLU A 182 -0.35 13.00 -1.25
CA GLU A 182 -1.38 14.03 -1.11
C GLU A 182 -1.46 14.65 0.30
N ASP A 183 -1.00 13.94 1.33
CA ASP A 183 -0.90 14.48 2.70
C ASP A 183 0.42 15.24 2.94
N GLY A 184 1.28 15.34 1.92
CA GLY A 184 2.60 15.97 2.02
C GLY A 184 3.64 15.11 2.71
N GLN A 185 3.33 13.85 2.98
CA GLN A 185 4.25 12.90 3.59
C GLN A 185 5.29 12.43 2.57
N THR A 186 6.50 12.13 3.03
CA THR A 186 7.56 11.53 2.21
C THR A 186 7.65 10.01 2.46
N PRO A 187 8.39 9.23 1.64
CA PRO A 187 8.64 7.82 1.91
C PRO A 187 9.19 7.55 3.31
N LEU A 188 9.92 8.51 3.90
CA LEU A 188 10.44 8.38 5.25
C LEU A 188 9.33 8.37 6.32
N PHE A 189 8.24 9.14 6.13
CA PHE A 189 7.03 9.05 6.95
C PHE A 189 6.37 7.67 6.84
N ALA A 190 6.32 7.11 5.63
CA ALA A 190 5.75 5.78 5.39
C ALA A 190 6.53 4.69 6.12
N ALA A 191 7.86 4.76 6.15
CA ALA A 191 8.71 3.84 6.91
C ALA A 191 8.46 3.91 8.43
N ILE A 192 8.22 5.13 8.96
CA ILE A 192 7.87 5.35 10.36
C ILE A 192 6.48 4.76 10.64
N GLY A 193 5.50 5.05 9.78
CA GLY A 193 4.11 4.59 9.94
C GLY A 193 3.96 3.07 9.90
N SER A 194 4.80 2.39 9.16
CA SER A 194 4.83 0.92 9.10
C SER A 194 5.79 0.28 10.11
N LEU A 195 6.45 1.07 10.94
CA LEU A 195 7.44 0.62 11.93
C LEU A 195 8.64 -0.11 11.28
N ASN A 196 8.94 0.19 10.02
CA ASN A 196 9.98 -0.49 9.27
C ASN A 196 11.35 0.20 9.47
N LYS A 197 12.06 -0.25 10.51
CA LYS A 197 13.39 0.28 10.87
C LYS A 197 14.43 0.09 9.76
N GLY A 198 14.32 -1.00 9.01
CA GLY A 198 15.21 -1.30 7.90
C GLY A 198 15.04 -0.29 6.77
N SER A 199 13.81 -0.05 6.34
CA SER A 199 13.48 0.95 5.33
C SER A 199 13.84 2.37 5.77
N PHE A 200 13.56 2.71 7.04
CA PHE A 200 13.95 3.99 7.62
C PHE A 200 15.46 4.25 7.48
N THR A 201 16.27 3.25 7.83
CA THR A 201 17.73 3.37 7.70
C THR A 201 18.18 3.49 6.25
N GLN A 202 17.66 2.63 5.35
CA GLN A 202 18.00 2.67 3.93
C GLN A 202 17.63 4.02 3.27
N LEU A 203 16.49 4.59 3.61
CA LEU A 203 16.09 5.91 3.11
C LEU A 203 17.00 7.02 3.59
N LEU A 204 17.42 7.00 4.85
CA LEU A 204 18.40 7.95 5.38
C LEU A 204 19.74 7.83 4.67
N ASP A 205 20.23 6.61 4.48
CA ASP A 205 21.49 6.33 3.79
C ASP A 205 21.42 6.78 2.32
N ALA A 206 20.22 6.77 1.74
CA ALA A 206 19.96 7.28 0.40
C ALA A 206 19.76 8.82 0.34
N GLY A 207 19.79 9.52 1.47
CA GLY A 207 19.71 10.98 1.54
C GLY A 207 18.31 11.54 1.78
N ALA A 208 17.39 10.77 2.38
CA ALA A 208 16.09 11.29 2.78
C ALA A 208 16.23 12.41 3.82
N ASP A 209 15.42 13.47 3.65
CA ASP A 209 15.44 14.63 4.54
C ASP A 209 14.71 14.33 5.87
N ILE A 210 15.46 14.33 6.97
CA ILE A 210 14.93 14.14 8.33
C ILE A 210 14.12 15.34 8.84
N HIS A 211 14.22 16.49 8.19
CA HIS A 211 13.48 17.72 8.55
C HIS A 211 12.22 17.91 7.71
N ALA A 212 11.88 16.95 6.86
CA ALA A 212 10.65 16.99 6.09
C ALA A 212 9.43 17.10 7.00
N THR A 213 8.44 17.84 6.51
CA THR A 213 7.13 17.99 7.16
C THR A 213 6.01 17.62 6.21
N ASP A 214 4.91 17.12 6.79
CA ASP A 214 3.66 16.90 6.06
C ASP A 214 2.88 18.22 5.85
N ASN A 215 1.69 18.13 5.24
CA ASN A 215 0.83 19.29 4.98
C ASN A 215 0.26 19.92 6.26
N ASP A 216 0.25 19.22 7.37
CA ASP A 216 -0.15 19.74 8.68
C ASP A 216 1.04 20.35 9.45
N GLY A 217 2.24 20.33 8.86
CA GLY A 217 3.47 20.78 9.51
C GLY A 217 4.01 19.78 10.54
N ASN A 218 3.49 18.55 10.56
CA ASN A 218 4.03 17.52 11.43
C ASN A 218 5.42 17.11 10.94
N THR A 219 6.37 17.07 11.86
CA THR A 219 7.71 16.53 11.62
C THR A 219 7.70 15.01 11.74
N LEU A 220 8.79 14.36 11.36
CA LEU A 220 8.97 12.92 11.58
C LEU A 220 8.88 12.55 13.07
N LEU A 221 9.21 13.47 13.97
CA LEU A 221 9.08 13.25 15.40
C LEU A 221 7.60 13.17 15.84
N HIS A 222 6.71 14.02 15.28
CA HIS A 222 5.27 13.92 15.49
C HIS A 222 4.74 12.57 14.97
N ALA A 223 5.12 12.19 13.74
CA ALA A 223 4.72 10.90 13.18
C ALA A 223 5.19 9.72 14.03
N SER A 224 6.44 9.75 14.50
CA SER A 224 7.00 8.71 15.37
C SER A 224 6.30 8.64 16.74
N ALA A 225 5.89 9.78 17.29
CA ALA A 225 5.19 9.90 18.56
C ALA A 225 3.77 9.30 18.52
N SER A 226 3.06 9.47 17.41
CA SER A 226 1.71 8.92 17.19
C SER A 226 1.64 7.38 17.23
N TYR A 227 2.77 6.69 17.11
CA TYR A 227 2.86 5.22 17.27
C TYR A 227 3.31 4.79 18.67
N GLY A 228 3.47 5.75 19.59
CA GLY A 228 3.80 5.52 21.00
C GLY A 228 5.08 4.72 21.19
N PHE A 229 5.06 3.79 22.16
CA PHE A 229 6.24 2.97 22.53
C PHE A 229 6.70 1.98 21.45
N ARG A 230 5.95 1.76 20.40
CA ARG A 230 6.31 0.81 19.33
C ARG A 230 7.47 1.29 18.47
N ASN A 231 7.76 2.59 18.50
CA ASN A 231 8.74 3.22 17.60
C ASN A 231 9.95 3.84 18.35
N ASN A 232 10.26 3.35 19.55
CA ASN A 232 11.26 3.93 20.44
C ASN A 232 12.62 4.18 19.78
N ASP A 233 13.11 3.20 19.01
CA ASP A 233 14.44 3.32 18.40
C ASP A 233 14.49 4.42 17.33
N ILE A 234 13.44 4.52 16.49
CA ILE A 234 13.35 5.58 15.47
C ILE A 234 13.18 6.92 16.15
N PHE A 235 12.35 7.02 17.19
CA PHE A 235 12.13 8.24 17.95
C PHE A 235 13.46 8.78 18.53
N TRP A 236 14.23 7.95 19.23
CA TRP A 236 15.52 8.35 19.78
C TRP A 236 16.53 8.71 18.69
N ARG A 237 16.54 7.97 17.60
CA ARG A 237 17.41 8.26 16.47
C ARG A 237 17.12 9.63 15.85
N LEU A 238 15.84 10.00 15.68
CA LEU A 238 15.43 11.32 15.20
C LEU A 238 15.93 12.44 16.11
N LEU A 239 15.77 12.28 17.44
CA LEU A 239 16.30 13.25 18.42
C LEU A 239 17.82 13.35 18.38
N GLN A 240 18.53 12.22 18.24
CA GLN A 240 20.00 12.20 18.12
C GLN A 240 20.49 12.87 16.83
N MET A 241 19.72 12.78 15.76
CA MET A 241 20.01 13.40 14.47
C MET A 241 19.63 14.89 14.42
N GLY A 242 19.05 15.43 15.49
CA GLY A 242 18.81 16.87 15.63
C GLY A 242 17.43 17.33 15.15
N VAL A 243 16.46 16.45 15.02
CA VAL A 243 15.07 16.88 14.79
C VAL A 243 14.60 17.68 16.02
N ASP A 244 14.11 18.90 15.80
CA ASP A 244 13.75 19.81 16.88
C ASP A 244 12.53 19.30 17.66
N PRO A 245 12.68 18.97 18.94
CA PRO A 245 11.56 18.53 19.78
C PRO A 245 10.58 19.64 20.16
N ARG A 246 10.91 20.90 19.85
CA ARG A 246 10.03 22.06 20.08
C ARG A 246 9.23 22.46 18.86
N ALA A 247 9.46 21.79 17.73
CA ALA A 247 8.77 22.07 16.48
C ALA A 247 7.25 21.93 16.69
N LYS A 248 6.51 22.93 16.24
CA LYS A 248 5.06 22.95 16.30
C LYS A 248 4.47 22.72 14.92
N ASN A 249 3.45 21.90 14.86
CA ASN A 249 2.65 21.74 13.65
C ASN A 249 1.73 22.96 13.44
N ARG A 250 0.94 23.00 12.38
CA ARG A 250 0.04 24.13 12.08
C ARG A 250 -1.06 24.39 13.12
N TYR A 251 -1.30 23.42 14.00
CA TYR A 251 -2.26 23.56 15.11
C TYR A 251 -1.61 24.09 16.38
N GLY A 252 -0.30 24.32 16.36
CA GLY A 252 0.47 24.75 17.52
C GLY A 252 0.93 23.62 18.45
N ASN A 253 0.65 22.37 18.09
CA ASN A 253 1.05 21.19 18.87
C ASN A 253 2.49 20.80 18.61
N THR A 254 3.22 20.44 19.67
CA THR A 254 4.47 19.68 19.53
C THR A 254 4.16 18.17 19.49
N PHE A 255 5.16 17.35 19.21
CA PHE A 255 5.02 15.90 19.27
C PHE A 255 4.51 15.37 20.61
N GLN A 256 4.70 16.13 21.71
CA GLN A 256 4.32 15.75 23.06
C GLN A 256 2.81 15.59 23.19
N CYS A 257 2.03 16.37 22.42
CA CYS A 257 0.58 16.31 22.43
C CYS A 257 0.07 14.94 21.96
N ASP A 258 0.66 14.37 20.93
CA ASP A 258 0.31 13.04 20.46
C ASP A 258 0.90 11.95 21.38
N PHE A 259 2.16 12.13 21.76
CA PHE A 259 2.92 11.14 22.52
C PHE A 259 2.34 10.85 23.92
N PHE A 260 2.13 11.89 24.75
CA PHE A 260 1.71 11.69 26.13
C PHE A 260 0.22 11.38 26.31
N PHE A 261 -0.57 11.46 25.22
CA PHE A 261 -1.95 11.00 25.23
C PHE A 261 -2.09 9.53 24.84
N GLU A 262 -1.21 9.06 23.95
CA GLU A 262 -1.22 7.68 23.44
C GLU A 262 -0.46 6.72 24.37
N VAL A 263 0.54 7.23 25.10
CA VAL A 263 1.42 6.42 25.96
C VAL A 263 1.03 6.58 27.42
N PRO A 264 0.73 5.49 28.15
CA PRO A 264 0.45 5.53 29.58
C PRO A 264 1.57 6.24 30.36
N SER A 265 1.19 7.01 31.38
CA SER A 265 2.15 7.84 32.14
C SER A 265 3.19 7.04 32.92
N ASP A 266 2.88 5.79 33.25
CA ASP A 266 3.73 4.83 33.95
C ASP A 266 4.61 3.98 33.01
N GLU A 267 4.45 4.15 31.68
CA GLU A 267 5.30 3.48 30.70
C GLU A 267 6.76 3.94 30.84
N PRO A 268 7.72 3.04 30.96
CA PRO A 268 9.14 3.41 31.13
C PRO A 268 9.68 4.32 30.04
N PHE A 269 9.20 4.14 28.80
CA PHE A 269 9.60 4.98 27.68
C PHE A 269 9.09 6.42 27.84
N ALA A 270 7.84 6.61 28.27
CA ALA A 270 7.30 7.95 28.55
C ALA A 270 8.11 8.67 29.62
N THR A 271 8.52 7.96 30.66
CA THR A 271 9.39 8.48 31.72
C THR A 271 10.74 8.90 31.15
N GLN A 272 11.39 8.06 30.37
CA GLN A 272 12.67 8.40 29.72
C GLN A 272 12.58 9.65 28.85
N VAL A 273 11.49 9.80 28.08
CA VAL A 273 11.27 10.99 27.24
C VAL A 273 11.08 12.23 28.10
N ARG A 274 10.30 12.17 29.19
CA ARG A 274 10.14 13.30 30.14
C ARG A 274 11.46 13.72 30.76
N ASP A 275 12.25 12.76 31.24
CA ASP A 275 13.55 13.02 31.87
C ASP A 275 14.51 13.64 30.84
N TRP A 276 14.52 13.16 29.61
CA TRP A 276 15.34 13.67 28.52
C TRP A 276 14.99 15.12 28.18
N LEU A 277 13.68 15.46 28.09
CA LEU A 277 13.18 16.81 27.84
C LEU A 277 13.56 17.75 29.00
N THR A 278 13.27 17.33 30.24
CA THR A 278 13.55 18.10 31.46
C THR A 278 15.03 18.40 31.61
N ALA A 279 15.90 17.41 31.37
CA ALA A 279 17.36 17.58 31.44
C ALA A 279 17.90 18.62 30.43
N ARG A 280 17.12 18.90 29.37
CA ARG A 280 17.47 19.90 28.33
C ARG A 280 16.70 21.21 28.46
N GLY A 281 15.98 21.40 29.57
CA GLY A 281 15.17 22.59 29.79
C GLY A 281 14.06 22.78 28.76
N ILE A 282 13.54 21.67 28.19
CA ILE A 282 12.38 21.69 27.28
C ILE A 282 11.14 21.53 28.14
N PRO A 283 10.21 22.50 28.11
CA PRO A 283 9.00 22.41 28.91
C PRO A 283 8.13 21.23 28.44
N LEU A 284 7.46 20.61 29.41
CA LEU A 284 6.47 19.59 29.11
C LEU A 284 5.14 20.28 28.78
N ASP A 285 4.55 19.91 27.66
CA ASP A 285 3.23 20.38 27.29
C ASP A 285 2.17 19.82 28.24
N SER A 286 1.30 20.67 28.70
CA SER A 286 0.11 20.26 29.46
C SER A 286 -1.04 19.94 28.49
N LYS A 287 -2.06 19.23 28.96
CA LYS A 287 -3.25 18.95 28.15
C LYS A 287 -3.90 20.22 27.61
N ALA A 288 -3.77 21.35 28.34
CA ALA A 288 -4.30 22.64 27.96
C ALA A 288 -3.52 23.28 26.79
N ASP A 289 -2.25 22.90 26.61
CA ASP A 289 -1.43 23.42 25.55
C ASP A 289 -1.67 22.70 24.22
N CYS A 290 -2.37 21.56 24.26
CA CYS A 290 -2.63 20.73 23.10
C CYS A 290 -3.97 21.07 22.45
N HIS A 291 -3.92 21.40 21.18
CA HIS A 291 -5.10 21.78 20.40
C HIS A 291 -5.65 20.56 19.65
N PRO A 292 -6.98 20.39 19.61
CA PRO A 292 -7.58 19.29 18.88
C PRO A 292 -7.27 19.40 17.39
N VAL A 293 -6.74 18.31 16.83
CA VAL A 293 -6.55 18.19 15.39
C VAL A 293 -7.90 17.83 14.77
N PRO A 294 -8.42 18.61 13.80
CA PRO A 294 -9.66 18.26 13.13
C PRO A 294 -9.54 16.87 12.50
N ALA A 295 -10.55 16.03 12.71
CA ALA A 295 -10.62 14.76 12.03
C ALA A 295 -10.58 14.99 10.51
N LYS A 296 -9.54 14.48 9.84
CA LYS A 296 -9.50 14.52 8.37
C LYS A 296 -10.65 13.67 7.86
N PRO A 297 -11.51 14.21 6.97
CA PRO A 297 -12.46 13.37 6.26
C PRO A 297 -11.65 12.29 5.53
N SER A 298 -12.09 11.04 5.66
CA SER A 298 -11.43 9.95 4.96
C SER A 298 -11.62 10.13 3.46
N LYS A 299 -10.65 10.70 2.78
CA LYS A 299 -10.61 10.87 1.31
C LYS A 299 -10.88 9.57 0.57
N TYR A 300 -10.50 8.45 1.20
CA TYR A 300 -10.76 7.11 0.70
C TYR A 300 -12.26 6.83 0.50
N TRP A 301 -13.11 7.20 1.46
CA TRP A 301 -14.56 7.02 1.34
C TRP A 301 -15.19 8.06 0.41
N GLU A 302 -14.72 9.32 0.44
CA GLU A 302 -15.23 10.38 -0.43
C GLU A 302 -15.01 10.08 -1.93
N ARG A 303 -13.90 9.45 -2.29
CA ARG A 303 -13.62 9.04 -3.67
C ARG A 303 -14.47 7.86 -4.13
N ARG A 304 -14.83 6.96 -3.22
CA ARG A 304 -15.62 5.75 -3.50
C ARG A 304 -17.11 5.93 -3.35
N MET A 305 -17.57 7.03 -2.76
CA MET A 305 -19.00 7.33 -2.70
C MET A 305 -19.53 7.67 -4.10
N PRO A 306 -20.70 7.09 -4.50
CA PRO A 306 -21.42 7.53 -5.69
C PRO A 306 -21.66 9.04 -5.62
N HIS A 307 -21.60 9.74 -6.76
CA HIS A 307 -21.78 11.19 -6.83
C HIS A 307 -23.06 11.70 -6.17
N SER A 308 -24.09 10.83 -6.05
CA SER A 308 -25.36 11.12 -5.37
C SER A 308 -25.29 11.17 -3.84
N VAL A 309 -24.18 10.75 -3.23
CA VAL A 309 -24.02 10.66 -1.77
C VAL A 309 -22.91 11.58 -1.24
N LYS A 310 -22.19 12.28 -2.14
CA LYS A 310 -21.15 13.22 -1.70
C LYS A 310 -21.79 14.36 -0.89
N PRO A 311 -21.30 14.66 0.33
CA PRO A 311 -21.78 15.81 1.10
C PRO A 311 -21.55 17.08 0.28
N ALA A 312 -22.54 17.96 0.27
CA ALA A 312 -22.43 19.27 -0.37
C ALA A 312 -21.22 20.00 0.19
N GLN A 313 -20.30 20.40 -0.66
CA GLN A 313 -19.17 21.26 -0.27
C GLN A 313 -19.76 22.55 0.33
N ARG A 314 -19.54 22.79 1.60
CA ARG A 314 -19.86 24.03 2.29
C ARG A 314 -18.65 24.97 2.30
#